data_8ca2836235f4a494f9f5149ab791f752
#
_entry.id   8ca2836235f4a494f9f5149ab791f752
#
_cell.length_a   1.000
_cell.length_b   1.000
_cell.length_c   1.000
_cell.angle_alpha   90.00
_cell.angle_beta   90.00
_cell.angle_gamma   90.00
#
_symmetry.space_group_name_H-M   'P 1'
#
loop_
_entity.id
_entity.type
_entity.pdbx_description
1 polymer ?
#
loop_
_entity_poly.entity_id
_entity_poly.type
_entity_poly.pdbx_seq_one_letter_code
_entity_poly.pdbx_strand_id
1 'polypeptide(L)'
;MVKLNKFHVFMSLTCVYAVFLFYLSSLSSLPGPPELGFLYGLVHFLEDLGLKFLIYPFYFAYRYPDKFAHVILYMGFGLLLNQTLSSSKNGVLSEYAVPFSLLIGTLYGVTDEFHQVFVPYRSASSMDLCADFMGLLFAQLLILVYFGIKRVLSEGRH
;
A
#
# COMPACT_ATOMS: atom_id res chain seq x y z
N MET A 1 -31.26 2.77 15.69
CA MET A 1 -29.82 2.79 15.35
C MET A 1 -29.66 2.50 13.87
N VAL A 2 -29.13 3.42 13.09
CA VAL A 2 -28.84 3.22 11.66
C VAL A 2 -27.71 2.20 11.56
N LYS A 3 -28.00 1.00 11.05
CA LYS A 3 -26.99 -0.03 10.79
C LYS A 3 -26.10 0.47 9.64
N LEU A 4 -24.93 1.02 9.94
CA LEU A 4 -23.96 1.47 8.94
C LEU A 4 -23.61 0.29 8.03
N ASN A 5 -23.88 0.44 6.72
CA ASN A 5 -23.53 -0.56 5.73
C ASN A 5 -22.00 -0.58 5.56
N LYS A 6 -21.38 -1.74 5.70
CA LYS A 6 -19.93 -1.94 5.57
C LYS A 6 -19.35 -1.27 4.31
N PHE A 7 -20.05 -1.39 3.19
CA PHE A 7 -19.66 -0.74 1.94
C PHE A 7 -19.48 0.77 2.09
N HIS A 8 -20.44 1.48 2.69
CA HIS A 8 -20.35 2.93 2.85
C HIS A 8 -19.22 3.34 3.80
N VAL A 9 -18.97 2.55 4.85
CA VAL A 9 -17.86 2.79 5.78
C VAL A 9 -16.53 2.67 5.05
N PHE A 10 -16.28 1.56 4.37
CA PHE A 10 -15.02 1.36 3.64
C PHE A 10 -14.88 2.32 2.47
N MET A 11 -15.96 2.65 1.76
CA MET A 11 -15.94 3.66 0.70
C MET A 11 -15.50 5.03 1.26
N SER A 12 -16.08 5.46 2.38
CA SER A 12 -15.70 6.72 3.01
C SER A 12 -14.24 6.73 3.44
N LEU A 13 -13.75 5.64 4.05
CA LEU A 13 -12.35 5.47 4.44
C LEU A 13 -11.42 5.51 3.23
N THR A 14 -11.79 4.83 2.14
CA THR A 14 -11.02 4.83 0.89
C THR A 14 -10.94 6.23 0.28
N CYS A 15 -12.06 6.96 0.25
CA CYS A 15 -12.08 8.35 -0.25
C CYS A 15 -11.22 9.29 0.61
N VAL A 16 -11.32 9.19 1.95
CA VAL A 16 -10.49 9.99 2.86
C VAL A 16 -9.02 9.65 2.66
N TYR A 17 -8.69 8.37 2.50
CA TYR A 17 -7.32 7.94 2.26
C TYR A 17 -6.79 8.40 0.90
N ALA A 18 -7.60 8.37 -0.16
CA ALA A 18 -7.23 8.92 -1.46
C ALA A 18 -6.93 10.44 -1.36
N VAL A 19 -7.78 11.21 -0.66
CA VAL A 19 -7.51 12.63 -0.40
C VAL A 19 -6.22 12.83 0.39
N PHE A 20 -5.94 11.97 1.37
CA PHE A 20 -4.68 12.00 2.12
C PHE A 20 -3.47 11.73 1.23
N LEU A 21 -3.52 10.74 0.33
CA LEU A 21 -2.46 10.48 -0.65
C LEU A 21 -2.24 11.71 -1.54
N PHE A 22 -3.32 12.29 -2.08
CA PHE A 22 -3.24 13.51 -2.89
C PHE A 22 -2.60 14.67 -2.13
N TYR A 23 -2.93 14.84 -0.85
CA TYR A 23 -2.30 15.84 0.01
C TYR A 23 -0.80 15.60 0.13
N LEU A 24 -0.36 14.36 0.41
CA LEU A 24 1.07 14.02 0.49
C LEU A 24 1.79 14.24 -0.84
N SER A 25 1.15 13.90 -1.96
CA SER A 25 1.65 14.13 -3.31
C SER A 25 1.84 15.62 -3.62
N SER A 26 1.03 16.48 -3.01
CA SER A 26 1.11 17.95 -3.17
C SER A 26 2.25 18.60 -2.38
N LEU A 27 2.92 17.86 -1.48
CA LEU A 27 4.04 18.39 -0.71
C LEU A 27 5.33 18.41 -1.55
N SER A 28 6.01 19.54 -1.57
CA SER A 28 7.28 19.73 -2.30
C SER A 28 8.43 18.89 -1.76
N SER A 29 8.36 18.48 -0.50
CA SER A 29 9.30 17.56 0.14
C SER A 29 8.59 16.77 1.23
N LEU A 30 8.78 15.45 1.25
CA LEU A 30 8.40 14.65 2.41
C LEU A 30 9.39 14.91 3.56
N PRO A 31 8.95 14.85 4.83
CA PRO A 31 9.87 14.85 5.95
C PRO A 31 10.92 13.76 5.73
N GLY A 32 12.21 14.14 5.84
CA GLY A 32 13.29 13.16 5.75
C GLY A 32 13.11 12.03 6.79
N PRO A 33 13.66 10.84 6.53
CA PRO A 33 13.60 9.76 7.52
C PRO A 33 14.26 10.26 8.81
N PRO A 34 13.67 9.94 9.99
CA PRO A 34 14.31 10.24 11.26
C PRO A 34 15.72 9.63 11.29
N GLU A 35 16.68 10.30 11.95
CA GLU A 35 18.02 9.72 12.14
C GLU A 35 17.91 8.42 12.94
N LEU A 36 17.89 7.31 12.22
CA LEU A 36 17.70 5.98 12.77
C LEU A 36 19.06 5.33 13.08
N GLY A 37 19.89 5.96 13.90
CA GLY A 37 21.17 5.40 14.35
C GLY A 37 21.06 4.00 14.93
N PHE A 38 19.92 3.68 15.57
CA PHE A 38 19.60 2.33 16.01
C PHE A 38 19.50 1.32 14.86
N LEU A 39 18.92 1.70 13.72
CA LEU A 39 18.82 0.80 12.56
C LEU A 39 20.19 0.50 11.96
N TYR A 40 21.14 1.41 12.04
CA TYR A 40 22.52 1.16 11.62
C TYR A 40 23.15 0.03 12.44
N GLY A 41 23.02 0.09 13.78
CA GLY A 41 23.51 -0.96 14.65
C GLY A 41 22.85 -2.31 14.38
N LEU A 42 21.54 -2.34 14.16
CA LEU A 42 20.79 -3.55 13.85
C LEU A 42 21.20 -4.13 12.48
N VAL A 43 21.41 -3.29 11.47
CA VAL A 43 21.87 -3.71 10.13
C VAL A 43 23.23 -4.40 10.24
N HIS A 44 24.23 -3.78 10.88
CA HIS A 44 25.54 -4.37 11.05
C HIS A 44 25.49 -5.68 11.86
N PHE A 45 24.72 -5.71 12.94
CA PHE A 45 24.55 -6.95 13.72
C PHE A 45 23.96 -8.10 12.88
N LEU A 46 22.95 -7.84 12.06
CA LEU A 46 22.36 -8.87 11.19
C LEU A 46 23.29 -9.25 10.02
N GLU A 47 24.11 -8.31 9.52
CA GLU A 47 25.15 -8.61 8.53
C GLU A 47 26.20 -9.57 9.10
N ASP A 48 26.68 -9.32 10.31
CA ASP A 48 27.66 -10.16 11.00
C ASP A 48 27.14 -11.58 11.27
N LEU A 49 25.80 -11.71 11.47
CA LEU A 49 25.14 -13.00 11.61
C LEU A 49 24.87 -13.72 10.27
N GLY A 50 25.26 -13.14 9.13
CA GLY A 50 25.00 -13.70 7.80
C GLY A 50 23.52 -13.61 7.34
N LEU A 51 22.67 -12.88 8.07
CA LEU A 51 21.23 -12.75 7.82
C LEU A 51 20.89 -11.58 6.89
N LYS A 52 21.72 -11.37 5.86
CA LYS A 52 21.58 -10.25 4.89
C LYS A 52 20.21 -10.18 4.26
N PHE A 53 19.52 -11.29 4.04
CA PHE A 53 18.19 -11.32 3.43
C PHE A 53 17.13 -10.61 4.28
N LEU A 54 17.29 -10.58 5.62
CA LEU A 54 16.39 -9.86 6.52
C LEU A 54 16.62 -8.34 6.49
N ILE A 55 17.79 -7.93 6.01
CA ILE A 55 18.21 -6.53 5.97
C ILE A 55 17.70 -5.85 4.69
N TYR A 56 17.48 -6.60 3.60
CA TYR A 56 17.08 -6.02 2.32
C TYR A 56 15.90 -5.05 2.38
N PRO A 57 14.79 -5.33 3.09
CA PRO A 57 13.68 -4.37 3.22
C PRO A 57 14.09 -3.08 3.93
N PHE A 58 14.93 -3.19 4.98
CA PHE A 58 15.44 -2.04 5.74
C PHE A 58 16.46 -1.24 4.92
N TYR A 59 17.32 -1.93 4.19
CA TYR A 59 18.28 -1.30 3.29
C TYR A 59 17.56 -0.55 2.17
N PHE A 60 16.52 -1.13 1.60
CA PHE A 60 15.69 -0.47 0.58
C PHE A 60 14.99 0.76 1.15
N ALA A 61 14.37 0.66 2.33
CA ALA A 61 13.74 1.78 3.02
C ALA A 61 14.74 2.91 3.33
N TYR A 62 15.98 2.56 3.70
CA TYR A 62 17.04 3.52 3.97
C TYR A 62 17.59 4.17 2.68
N ARG A 63 17.82 3.37 1.64
CA ARG A 63 18.44 3.84 0.39
C ARG A 63 17.47 4.61 -0.51
N TYR A 64 16.18 4.24 -0.45
CA TYR A 64 15.11 4.80 -1.25
C TYR A 64 13.87 5.07 -0.40
N PRO A 65 13.96 6.01 0.58
CA PRO A 65 12.88 6.23 1.55
C PRO A 65 11.58 6.67 0.89
N ASP A 66 11.66 7.45 -0.18
CA ASP A 66 10.49 7.88 -0.93
C ASP A 66 9.79 6.70 -1.65
N LYS A 67 10.52 5.84 -2.32
CA LYS A 67 9.95 4.62 -2.94
C LYS A 67 9.33 3.69 -1.91
N PHE A 68 9.98 3.54 -0.76
CA PHE A 68 9.45 2.75 0.34
C PHE A 68 8.15 3.36 0.89
N ALA A 69 8.07 4.68 1.00
CA ALA A 69 6.85 5.37 1.40
C ALA A 69 5.71 5.11 0.39
N HIS A 70 5.97 5.19 -0.92
CA HIS A 70 5.00 4.84 -1.96
C HIS A 70 4.48 3.42 -1.79
N VAL A 71 5.35 2.41 -1.64
CA VAL A 71 4.95 1.01 -1.41
C VAL A 71 4.01 0.89 -0.21
N ILE A 72 4.36 1.47 0.94
CA ILE A 72 3.56 1.36 2.18
C ILE A 72 2.22 2.09 2.04
N LEU A 73 2.22 3.29 1.49
CA LEU A 73 1.02 4.09 1.31
C LEU A 73 0.05 3.42 0.33
N TYR A 74 0.53 2.93 -0.81
CA TYR A 74 -0.32 2.24 -1.78
C TYR A 74 -0.72 0.83 -1.34
N MET A 75 0.05 0.19 -0.46
CA MET A 75 -0.40 -1.04 0.21
C MET A 75 -1.63 -0.76 1.10
N GLY A 76 -1.60 0.30 1.90
CA GLY A 76 -2.77 0.75 2.68
C GLY A 76 -3.98 1.06 1.79
N PHE A 77 -3.76 1.76 0.68
CA PHE A 77 -4.80 2.09 -0.29
C PHE A 77 -5.41 0.84 -0.93
N GLY A 78 -4.57 -0.12 -1.34
CA GLY A 78 -4.99 -1.40 -1.93
C GLY A 78 -5.82 -2.25 -0.97
N LEU A 79 -5.50 -2.26 0.33
CA LEU A 79 -6.31 -2.92 1.36
C LEU A 79 -7.70 -2.29 1.46
N LEU A 80 -7.78 -0.96 1.51
CA LEU A 80 -9.06 -0.23 1.60
C LEU A 80 -9.91 -0.41 0.33
N LEU A 81 -9.31 -0.31 -0.86
CA LEU A 81 -9.98 -0.56 -2.13
C LEU A 81 -10.60 -1.96 -2.17
N ASN A 82 -9.82 -2.98 -1.81
CA ASN A 82 -10.33 -4.35 -1.82
C ASN A 82 -11.48 -4.53 -0.82
N GLN A 83 -11.37 -4.01 0.40
CA GLN A 83 -12.44 -4.09 1.40
C GLN A 83 -13.71 -3.36 0.93
N THR A 84 -13.57 -2.24 0.26
CA THR A 84 -14.68 -1.50 -0.34
C THR A 84 -15.38 -2.34 -1.41
N LEU A 85 -14.62 -2.83 -2.38
CA LEU A 85 -15.15 -3.59 -3.52
C LEU A 85 -15.77 -4.92 -3.06
N SER A 86 -15.11 -5.66 -2.17
CA SER A 86 -15.63 -6.91 -1.59
C SER A 86 -16.89 -6.71 -0.77
N SER A 87 -17.13 -5.51 -0.22
CA SER A 87 -18.32 -5.17 0.53
C SER A 87 -19.47 -4.65 -0.35
N SER A 88 -19.26 -4.54 -1.67
CA SER A 88 -20.26 -4.07 -2.63
C SER A 88 -21.42 -5.06 -2.76
N LYS A 89 -22.63 -4.53 -2.98
CA LYS A 89 -23.79 -5.33 -3.36
C LYS A 89 -23.76 -5.77 -4.83
N ASN A 90 -22.91 -5.15 -5.65
CA ASN A 90 -22.71 -5.56 -7.02
C ASN A 90 -21.85 -6.84 -7.03
N GLY A 91 -22.42 -7.95 -7.52
CA GLY A 91 -21.75 -9.25 -7.54
C GLY A 91 -20.43 -9.24 -8.32
N VAL A 92 -20.37 -8.54 -9.45
CA VAL A 92 -19.15 -8.43 -10.26
C VAL A 92 -18.03 -7.71 -9.50
N LEU A 93 -18.34 -6.58 -8.84
CA LEU A 93 -17.35 -5.84 -8.08
C LEU A 93 -16.82 -6.62 -6.87
N SER A 94 -17.69 -7.37 -6.20
CA SER A 94 -17.28 -8.16 -5.02
C SER A 94 -16.50 -9.41 -5.43
N GLU A 95 -16.86 -10.07 -6.51
CA GLU A 95 -16.19 -11.26 -7.03
C GLU A 95 -14.78 -10.92 -7.59
N TYR A 96 -14.68 -9.82 -8.33
CA TYR A 96 -13.43 -9.37 -8.94
C TYR A 96 -12.77 -8.22 -8.16
N ALA A 97 -12.93 -8.20 -6.83
CA ALA A 97 -12.38 -7.13 -5.98
C ALA A 97 -10.85 -6.99 -6.12
N VAL A 98 -10.11 -8.10 -6.25
CA VAL A 98 -8.65 -8.09 -6.44
C VAL A 98 -8.23 -7.37 -7.73
N PRO A 99 -8.63 -7.82 -8.94
CA PRO A 99 -8.23 -7.15 -10.17
C PRO A 99 -8.76 -5.71 -10.26
N PHE A 100 -9.95 -5.42 -9.77
CA PHE A 100 -10.45 -4.04 -9.74
C PHE A 100 -9.67 -3.15 -8.78
N SER A 101 -9.22 -3.66 -7.63
CA SER A 101 -8.36 -2.89 -6.72
C SER A 101 -7.02 -2.56 -7.35
N LEU A 102 -6.40 -3.52 -8.06
CA LEU A 102 -5.16 -3.27 -8.80
C LEU A 102 -5.37 -2.23 -9.90
N LEU A 103 -6.42 -2.38 -10.69
CA LEU A 103 -6.72 -1.44 -11.79
C LEU A 103 -6.97 -0.03 -11.28
N ILE A 104 -7.90 0.14 -10.33
CA ILE A 104 -8.27 1.46 -9.80
C ILE A 104 -7.09 2.10 -9.08
N GLY A 105 -6.37 1.32 -8.25
CA GLY A 105 -5.20 1.83 -7.54
C GLY A 105 -4.08 2.24 -8.47
N THR A 106 -3.80 1.48 -9.54
CA THR A 106 -2.78 1.84 -10.54
C THR A 106 -3.18 3.08 -11.32
N LEU A 107 -4.45 3.20 -11.73
CA LEU A 107 -4.94 4.41 -12.39
C LEU A 107 -4.82 5.63 -11.46
N TYR A 108 -5.09 5.45 -10.17
CA TYR A 108 -4.86 6.51 -9.19
C TYR A 108 -3.38 6.89 -9.10
N GLY A 109 -2.44 5.92 -9.07
CA GLY A 109 -1.00 6.17 -9.10
C GLY A 109 -0.57 6.96 -10.35
N VAL A 110 -1.12 6.63 -11.53
CA VAL A 110 -0.87 7.41 -12.75
C VAL A 110 -1.34 8.86 -12.59
N THR A 111 -2.50 9.10 -11.98
CA THR A 111 -2.98 10.49 -11.74
C THR A 111 -2.12 11.21 -10.71
N ASP A 112 -1.60 10.48 -9.72
CA ASP A 112 -0.69 11.01 -8.71
C ASP A 112 0.63 11.48 -9.34
N GLU A 113 1.26 10.65 -10.15
CA GLU A 113 2.48 10.99 -10.89
C GLU A 113 2.26 12.16 -11.86
N PHE A 114 1.11 12.19 -12.54
CA PHE A 114 0.76 13.32 -13.40
C PHE A 114 0.59 14.61 -12.60
N HIS A 115 -0.02 14.54 -11.41
CA HIS A 115 -0.14 15.70 -10.52
C HIS A 115 1.23 16.21 -10.06
N GLN A 116 2.17 15.32 -9.74
CA GLN A 116 3.51 15.69 -9.28
C GLN A 116 4.30 16.54 -10.29
N VAL A 117 4.02 16.44 -11.59
CA VAL A 117 4.63 17.30 -12.60
C VAL A 117 4.38 18.79 -12.33
N PHE A 118 3.25 19.12 -11.69
CA PHE A 118 2.87 20.51 -11.38
C PHE A 118 3.30 20.96 -9.98
N VAL A 119 3.89 20.08 -9.18
CA VAL A 119 4.36 20.39 -7.83
C VAL A 119 5.81 20.86 -7.86
N PRO A 120 6.16 22.05 -7.30
CA PRO A 120 7.54 22.53 -7.29
C PRO A 120 8.50 21.49 -6.68
N TYR A 121 9.65 21.32 -7.32
CA TYR A 121 10.72 20.39 -6.92
C TYR A 121 10.34 18.90 -6.97
N ARG A 122 9.22 18.55 -7.62
CA ARG A 122 8.82 17.16 -7.90
C ARG A 122 8.88 16.90 -9.42
N SER A 123 8.99 15.64 -9.77
CA SER A 123 8.92 15.17 -11.16
C SER A 123 8.23 13.82 -11.19
N ALA A 124 7.45 13.56 -12.24
CA ALA A 124 6.87 12.23 -12.45
C ALA A 124 7.99 11.18 -12.58
N SER A 125 7.79 10.06 -11.94
CA SER A 125 8.76 8.96 -11.87
C SER A 125 8.09 7.62 -12.16
N SER A 126 8.52 6.97 -13.23
CA SER A 126 8.06 5.59 -13.50
C SER A 126 8.43 4.61 -12.37
N MET A 127 9.48 4.91 -11.61
CA MET A 127 9.87 4.11 -10.45
C MET A 127 8.89 4.29 -9.28
N ASP A 128 8.29 5.48 -9.12
CA ASP A 128 7.27 5.72 -8.10
C ASP A 128 5.98 5.00 -8.47
N LEU A 129 5.58 5.05 -9.74
CA LEU A 129 4.46 4.25 -10.23
C LEU A 129 4.68 2.73 -10.05
N CYS A 130 5.91 2.25 -10.28
CA CYS A 130 6.25 0.86 -9.98
C CYS A 130 6.14 0.55 -8.48
N ALA A 131 6.60 1.45 -7.61
CA ALA A 131 6.48 1.31 -6.15
C ALA A 131 5.01 1.28 -5.70
N ASP A 132 4.16 2.15 -6.26
CA ASP A 132 2.71 2.16 -6.04
C ASP A 132 2.07 0.83 -6.41
N PHE A 133 2.36 0.34 -7.62
CA PHE A 133 1.85 -0.95 -8.08
C PHE A 133 2.32 -2.11 -7.20
N MET A 134 3.57 -2.12 -6.77
CA MET A 134 4.10 -3.12 -5.84
C MET A 134 3.37 -3.08 -4.49
N GLY A 135 3.08 -1.88 -3.98
CA GLY A 135 2.26 -1.71 -2.76
C GLY A 135 0.87 -2.31 -2.91
N LEU A 136 0.18 -1.98 -4.01
CA LEU A 136 -1.13 -2.55 -4.34
C LEU A 136 -1.07 -4.08 -4.44
N LEU A 137 -0.06 -4.62 -5.10
CA LEU A 137 0.13 -6.06 -5.26
C LEU A 137 0.35 -6.76 -3.91
N PHE A 138 1.20 -6.21 -3.03
CA PHE A 138 1.40 -6.74 -1.68
C PHE A 138 0.11 -6.74 -0.87
N ALA A 139 -0.71 -5.70 -0.98
CA ALA A 139 -2.03 -5.67 -0.34
C ALA A 139 -2.91 -6.85 -0.78
N GLN A 140 -2.98 -7.12 -2.08
CA GLN A 140 -3.80 -8.22 -2.60
C GLN A 140 -3.24 -9.59 -2.18
N LEU A 141 -1.92 -9.77 -2.18
CA LEU A 141 -1.29 -11.00 -1.70
C LEU A 141 -1.58 -11.25 -0.22
N LEU A 142 -1.49 -10.23 0.64
CA LEU A 142 -1.86 -10.35 2.06
C LEU A 142 -3.31 -10.78 2.25
N ILE A 143 -4.24 -10.22 1.47
CA ILE A 143 -5.65 -10.58 1.51
C ILE A 143 -5.86 -12.03 1.09
N LEU A 144 -5.25 -12.46 0.00
CA LEU A 144 -5.35 -13.83 -0.50
C LEU A 144 -4.78 -14.85 0.50
N VAL A 145 -3.63 -14.53 1.09
CA VAL A 145 -3.02 -15.37 2.14
C VAL A 145 -3.94 -15.47 3.36
N TYR A 146 -4.49 -14.33 3.82
CA TYR A 146 -5.42 -14.31 4.95
C TYR A 146 -6.64 -15.21 4.70
N PHE A 147 -7.28 -15.10 3.53
CA PHE A 147 -8.44 -15.93 3.20
C PHE A 147 -8.06 -17.40 3.00
N GLY A 148 -6.88 -17.68 2.42
CA GLY A 148 -6.37 -19.05 2.29
C GLY A 148 -6.17 -19.72 3.66
N ILE A 149 -5.51 -19.04 4.59
CA ILE A 149 -5.32 -19.54 5.97
C ILE A 149 -6.66 -19.75 6.66
N LYS A 150 -7.57 -18.78 6.57
CA LYS A 150 -8.88 -18.87 7.19
C LYS A 150 -9.68 -20.09 6.67
N ARG A 151 -9.61 -20.37 5.38
CA ARG A 151 -10.25 -21.53 4.75
C ARG A 151 -9.70 -22.84 5.30
N VAL A 152 -8.37 -23.02 5.31
CA VAL A 152 -7.71 -24.21 5.83
C VAL A 152 -8.09 -24.46 7.30
N LEU A 153 -8.07 -23.41 8.13
CA LEU A 153 -8.43 -23.52 9.54
C LEU A 153 -9.93 -23.83 9.75
N SER A 154 -10.81 -23.47 8.82
CA SER A 154 -12.23 -23.82 8.90
C SER A 154 -12.50 -25.27 8.49
N GLU A 155 -11.79 -25.79 7.50
CA GLU A 155 -11.91 -27.17 7.01
C GLU A 155 -11.30 -28.19 8.00
N GLY A 156 -10.27 -27.81 8.77
CA GLY A 156 -9.61 -28.68 9.77
C GLY A 156 -10.36 -28.83 11.10
N ARG A 157 -11.54 -28.20 11.26
CA ARG A 157 -12.38 -28.33 12.46
C ARG A 157 -13.54 -29.33 12.33
N HIS A 158 -13.60 -30.04 11.22
CA HIS A 158 -14.53 -31.14 10.97
C HIS A 158 -13.79 -32.48 10.99
#